data_e430d22eefda5229d698459f71bde70d
#
_entry.id   e430d22eefda5229d698459f71bde70d
#
_cell.length_a   1.000
_cell.length_b   1.000
_cell.length_c   1.000
_cell.angle_alpha   90.00
_cell.angle_beta   90.00
_cell.angle_gamma   90.00
#
_symmetry.space_group_name_H-M   'P 1'
#
loop_
_entity.id
_entity.type
_entity.pdbx_description
1 polymer ?
#
loop_
_entity_poly.entity_id
_entity_poly.type
_entity_poly.pdbx_seq_one_letter_code
_entity_poly.pdbx_strand_id
1 'polypeptide(L)'
;MRILRAPGVLTALALLAVQSVATAQGTVDRTKPPELGPPPRVSLPPIVTRQLANGLKLMIVEQHELPLADFVLIIGSGGTADPAGKTGVANLTAAMLREGTTTRKSLDIADQTSFLGISLFPQASWESSTLSLHTPTAQLDSSLALFADVALHPSFPANEFERIKKTRLTELLQLRDQGPAIANLVFPAILYGSAHPYGSPLIGTEATVTPLTTADLQSYYQANFKPNNATLIVVGDVNPNQIEQKISSLFGGWQRGDVPQLTYGEPPKSSVTTIYLVDKPGAAQSSFRIGAVGVPRSTKDYFALTVMNTILGGSFTSRLNQNLREARGYTYGAASRFDMRRAAGPFTASAEIVSAKSDSALLEFMKELNGIRQSVPGDELSRAKRYLQLQLPGNFETTQQIAAALVPVALYGLPLDYYNNYVQNIEAVTQADVARVAQQYINPASLAIVIVGDRRTIEQALKSTNVGPISIRDIAGQPIQ
;
A
#
# COMPACT_ATOMS: atom_id res chain seq x y z
N MET A 1 0.17 52.52 72.41
CA MET A 1 -0.61 51.36 71.92
C MET A 1 0.25 50.59 70.89
N ARG A 2 0.89 49.52 71.37
CA ARG A 2 1.81 48.72 70.52
C ARG A 2 1.05 47.56 69.90
N ILE A 3 1.01 47.47 68.57
CA ILE A 3 0.42 46.35 67.85
C ILE A 3 1.55 45.34 67.59
N LEU A 4 1.44 44.18 68.24
CA LEU A 4 2.32 43.01 67.97
C LEU A 4 1.89 42.36 66.64
N ARG A 5 2.81 42.34 65.65
CA ARG A 5 2.74 41.55 64.42
C ARG A 5 3.26 40.17 64.73
N ALA A 6 2.48 39.15 64.46
CA ALA A 6 2.87 37.73 64.52
C ALA A 6 3.23 37.22 63.08
N PRO A 7 4.49 36.97 62.79
CA PRO A 7 4.91 36.48 61.50
C PRO A 7 4.89 34.93 61.37
N GLY A 8 4.46 34.21 62.35
CA GLY A 8 4.61 32.73 62.38
C GLY A 8 3.55 31.89 61.66
N VAL A 9 2.34 32.47 61.45
CA VAL A 9 1.21 31.68 60.90
C VAL A 9 1.21 31.55 59.39
N LEU A 10 1.75 32.52 58.68
CA LEU A 10 1.84 32.50 57.21
C LEU A 10 2.92 31.54 56.70
N THR A 11 3.99 31.35 57.47
CA THR A 11 5.09 30.42 57.09
C THR A 11 4.70 28.95 57.30
N ALA A 12 3.85 28.63 58.27
CA ALA A 12 3.37 27.26 58.51
C ALA A 12 2.35 26.82 57.47
N LEU A 13 1.51 27.71 56.95
CA LEU A 13 0.56 27.43 55.87
C LEU A 13 1.26 27.22 54.50
N ALA A 14 2.37 27.92 54.22
CA ALA A 14 3.15 27.73 53.00
C ALA A 14 3.92 26.39 52.96
N LEU A 15 4.38 25.92 54.14
CA LEU A 15 5.06 24.62 54.28
C LEU A 15 4.11 23.42 54.15
N LEU A 16 2.85 23.56 54.61
CA LEU A 16 1.82 22.50 54.42
C LEU A 16 1.32 22.40 52.97
N ALA A 17 1.31 23.49 52.21
CA ALA A 17 0.94 23.47 50.78
C ALA A 17 2.02 22.84 49.90
N VAL A 18 3.31 22.89 50.27
CA VAL A 18 4.41 22.27 49.53
C VAL A 18 4.49 20.74 49.76
N GLN A 19 4.05 20.24 50.90
CA GLN A 19 4.02 18.81 51.20
C GLN A 19 2.89 18.06 50.49
N SER A 20 1.78 18.73 50.13
CA SER A 20 0.67 18.09 49.42
C SER A 20 0.92 17.91 47.90
N VAL A 21 1.93 18.54 47.33
CA VAL A 21 2.30 18.39 45.90
C VAL A 21 3.32 17.26 45.71
N ALA A 22 4.06 16.84 46.74
CA ALA A 22 5.11 15.84 46.66
C ALA A 22 4.61 14.37 46.73
N THR A 23 3.35 14.12 47.07
CA THR A 23 2.79 12.77 47.21
C THR A 23 2.03 12.26 45.97
N ALA A 24 1.94 13.05 44.88
CA ALA A 24 1.22 12.68 43.66
C ALA A 24 2.06 11.94 42.63
N GLN A 25 3.36 11.78 42.84
CA GLN A 25 4.20 10.93 41.98
C GLN A 25 4.50 9.63 42.72
N GLY A 26 3.61 8.64 42.58
CA GLY A 26 3.96 7.26 42.87
C GLY A 26 5.23 6.92 42.09
N THR A 27 6.19 6.25 42.73
CA THR A 27 7.40 5.79 42.09
C THR A 27 7.00 4.92 40.91
N VAL A 28 7.19 5.45 39.69
CA VAL A 28 6.92 4.69 38.46
C VAL A 28 7.85 3.48 38.44
N ASP A 29 7.28 2.30 38.54
CA ASP A 29 8.03 1.04 38.39
C ASP A 29 8.50 0.91 36.92
N ARG A 30 9.74 1.29 36.67
CA ARG A 30 10.36 1.23 35.33
C ARG A 30 10.81 -0.16 34.93
N THR A 31 10.63 -1.16 35.78
CA THR A 31 10.94 -2.56 35.48
C THR A 31 9.83 -3.24 34.68
N LYS A 32 8.65 -2.65 34.68
CA LYS A 32 7.48 -3.14 33.92
C LYS A 32 6.99 -2.08 32.93
N PRO A 33 6.62 -2.47 31.72
CA PRO A 33 5.95 -1.55 30.81
C PRO A 33 4.63 -1.08 31.44
N PRO A 34 4.18 0.16 31.16
CA PRO A 34 2.88 0.63 31.63
C PRO A 34 1.76 -0.29 31.14
N GLU A 35 0.75 -0.50 31.96
CA GLU A 35 -0.45 -1.20 31.54
C GLU A 35 -1.14 -0.39 30.44
N LEU A 36 -1.38 -1.05 29.31
CA LEU A 36 -2.10 -0.43 28.20
C LEU A 36 -3.59 -0.34 28.57
N GLY A 37 -4.17 0.82 28.35
CA GLY A 37 -5.63 1.02 28.46
C GLY A 37 -6.43 0.11 27.50
N PRO A 38 -7.75 0.17 27.49
CA PRO A 38 -8.58 -0.55 26.53
C PRO A 38 -8.23 -0.11 25.09
N PRO A 39 -8.49 -0.96 24.07
CA PRO A 39 -8.28 -0.60 22.67
C PRO A 39 -9.03 0.69 22.31
N PRO A 40 -8.44 1.56 21.48
CA PRO A 40 -9.10 2.77 21.04
C PRO A 40 -10.38 2.44 20.27
N ARG A 41 -11.44 3.19 20.51
CA ARG A 41 -12.63 3.16 19.66
C ARG A 41 -12.40 4.12 18.49
N VAL A 42 -12.40 3.61 17.29
CA VAL A 42 -12.37 4.42 16.07
C VAL A 42 -13.81 4.50 15.56
N SER A 43 -14.33 5.72 15.47
CA SER A 43 -15.61 6.00 14.84
C SER A 43 -15.34 7.02 13.74
N LEU A 44 -15.47 6.60 12.50
CA LEU A 44 -15.42 7.53 11.38
C LEU A 44 -16.66 8.41 11.38
N PRO A 45 -16.53 9.68 10.96
CA PRO A 45 -17.70 10.50 10.62
C PRO A 45 -18.59 9.78 9.60
N PRO A 46 -19.91 10.08 9.57
CA PRO A 46 -20.82 9.47 8.59
C PRO A 46 -20.34 9.68 7.17
N ILE A 47 -20.32 8.61 6.38
CA ILE A 47 -20.01 8.68 4.95
C ILE A 47 -21.31 8.94 4.19
N VAL A 48 -21.44 10.13 3.64
CA VAL A 48 -22.57 10.49 2.78
C VAL A 48 -22.29 9.99 1.36
N THR A 49 -23.15 9.10 0.86
CA THR A 49 -23.02 8.58 -0.51
C THR A 49 -24.02 9.24 -1.43
N ARG A 50 -23.61 9.59 -2.66
CA ARG A 50 -24.43 10.14 -3.73
C ARG A 50 -24.04 9.50 -5.07
N GLN A 51 -24.88 9.66 -6.06
CA GLN A 51 -24.56 9.28 -7.43
C GLN A 51 -25.14 10.32 -8.39
N LEU A 52 -24.28 10.86 -9.25
CA LEU A 52 -24.70 11.78 -10.30
C LEU A 52 -25.44 11.04 -11.41
N ALA A 53 -26.24 11.77 -12.19
CA ALA A 53 -27.02 11.21 -13.30
C ALA A 53 -26.16 10.47 -14.34
N ASN A 54 -24.91 10.90 -14.52
CA ASN A 54 -23.95 10.23 -15.41
C ASN A 54 -23.29 8.98 -14.80
N GLY A 55 -23.62 8.60 -13.57
CA GLY A 55 -23.13 7.39 -12.90
C GLY A 55 -21.90 7.59 -12.03
N LEU A 56 -21.31 8.79 -11.96
CA LEU A 56 -20.22 9.09 -11.02
C LEU A 56 -20.72 8.93 -9.58
N LYS A 57 -20.07 8.08 -8.81
CA LYS A 57 -20.35 7.88 -7.38
C LYS A 57 -19.57 8.89 -6.54
N LEU A 58 -20.20 9.41 -5.50
CA LEU A 58 -19.58 10.30 -4.52
C LEU A 58 -19.59 9.64 -3.16
N MET A 59 -18.48 9.76 -2.42
CA MET A 59 -18.36 9.42 -1.00
C MET A 59 -17.84 10.67 -0.29
N ILE A 60 -18.64 11.27 0.57
CA ILE A 60 -18.34 12.56 1.20
C ILE A 60 -18.25 12.35 2.71
N VAL A 61 -17.18 12.83 3.32
CA VAL A 61 -16.97 12.86 4.78
C VAL A 61 -16.67 14.28 5.19
N GLU A 62 -17.52 14.82 6.08
CA GLU A 62 -17.33 16.14 6.67
C GLU A 62 -16.26 16.09 7.77
N GLN A 63 -15.28 16.98 7.70
CA GLN A 63 -14.22 17.14 8.70
C GLN A 63 -13.84 18.63 8.79
N HIS A 64 -14.28 19.28 9.88
CA HIS A 64 -14.23 20.73 10.03
C HIS A 64 -13.11 21.22 10.95
N GLU A 65 -12.15 20.36 11.31
CA GLU A 65 -11.04 20.74 12.21
C GLU A 65 -10.07 21.74 11.58
N LEU A 66 -9.81 21.58 10.29
CA LEU A 66 -8.95 22.45 9.50
C LEU A 66 -9.66 22.89 8.22
N PRO A 67 -9.40 24.11 7.70
CA PRO A 67 -10.00 24.61 6.46
C PRO A 67 -9.33 23.97 5.22
N LEU A 68 -9.38 22.65 5.15
CA LEU A 68 -8.77 21.83 4.10
C LEU A 68 -9.80 20.89 3.50
N ALA A 69 -9.63 20.54 2.24
CA ALA A 69 -10.41 19.51 1.56
C ALA A 69 -9.53 18.63 0.67
N ASP A 70 -9.81 17.34 0.70
CA ASP A 70 -9.16 16.32 -0.11
C ASP A 70 -10.16 15.66 -1.04
N PHE A 71 -9.75 15.50 -2.29
CA PHE A 71 -10.51 14.85 -3.34
C PHE A 71 -9.68 13.72 -3.92
N VAL A 72 -10.27 12.52 -4.04
CA VAL A 72 -9.64 11.39 -4.70
C VAL A 72 -10.60 10.81 -5.73
N LEU A 73 -10.37 11.14 -7.00
CA LEU A 73 -11.06 10.50 -8.12
C LEU A 73 -10.41 9.14 -8.37
N ILE A 74 -11.19 8.08 -8.23
CA ILE A 74 -10.79 6.70 -8.46
C ILE A 74 -11.44 6.22 -9.75
N ILE A 75 -10.64 5.83 -10.71
CA ILE A 75 -11.08 5.09 -11.89
C ILE A 75 -10.84 3.61 -11.62
N GLY A 76 -11.85 2.77 -11.76
CA GLY A 76 -11.80 1.33 -11.45
C GLY A 76 -10.96 0.50 -12.42
N SER A 77 -10.03 1.12 -13.15
CA SER A 77 -9.11 0.52 -14.10
C SER A 77 -7.69 1.02 -13.83
N GLY A 78 -6.75 0.10 -13.73
CA GLY A 78 -5.32 0.35 -13.53
C GLY A 78 -4.48 -0.49 -14.49
N GLY A 79 -3.29 -0.95 -14.07
CA GLY A 79 -2.40 -1.76 -14.89
C GLY A 79 -2.98 -3.10 -15.33
N THR A 80 -4.00 -3.62 -14.63
CA THR A 80 -4.73 -4.83 -15.08
C THR A 80 -5.56 -4.62 -16.34
N ALA A 81 -5.84 -3.36 -16.70
CA ALA A 81 -6.52 -2.98 -17.93
C ALA A 81 -5.56 -2.62 -19.08
N ASP A 82 -4.26 -2.78 -18.89
CA ASP A 82 -3.28 -2.57 -19.96
C ASP A 82 -3.53 -3.57 -21.09
N PRO A 83 -3.60 -3.11 -22.35
CA PRO A 83 -3.73 -4.01 -23.48
C PRO A 83 -2.53 -4.98 -23.57
N ALA A 84 -2.76 -6.16 -24.10
CA ALA A 84 -1.71 -7.15 -24.30
C ALA A 84 -0.51 -6.55 -25.05
N GLY A 85 0.69 -6.76 -24.54
CA GLY A 85 1.94 -6.21 -25.08
C GLY A 85 2.17 -4.72 -24.83
N LYS A 86 1.26 -4.02 -24.13
CA LYS A 86 1.36 -2.58 -23.82
C LYS A 86 1.40 -2.29 -22.33
N THR A 87 1.99 -3.19 -21.54
CA THR A 87 2.14 -2.99 -20.10
C THR A 87 2.83 -1.67 -19.80
N GLY A 88 2.29 -0.92 -18.84
CA GLY A 88 2.75 0.41 -18.47
C GLY A 88 1.92 1.55 -19.03
N VAL A 89 0.96 1.26 -19.94
CA VAL A 89 0.06 2.28 -20.51
C VAL A 89 -0.74 2.99 -19.42
N ALA A 90 -1.37 2.26 -18.50
CA ALA A 90 -2.13 2.86 -17.39
C ALA A 90 -1.27 3.83 -16.58
N ASN A 91 -0.06 3.40 -16.25
CA ASN A 91 0.86 4.20 -15.45
C ASN A 91 1.34 5.46 -16.18
N LEU A 92 1.68 5.34 -17.49
CA LEU A 92 2.05 6.50 -18.31
C LEU A 92 0.85 7.41 -18.58
N THR A 93 -0.36 6.87 -18.78
CA THR A 93 -1.58 7.67 -18.92
C THR A 93 -1.83 8.51 -17.67
N ALA A 94 -1.72 7.91 -16.47
CA ALA A 94 -1.83 8.65 -15.23
C ALA A 94 -0.76 9.75 -15.12
N ALA A 95 0.51 9.43 -15.39
CA ALA A 95 1.60 10.41 -15.34
C ALA A 95 1.37 11.59 -16.29
N MET A 96 0.77 11.35 -17.45
CA MET A 96 0.51 12.36 -18.47
C MET A 96 -0.70 13.26 -18.19
N LEU A 97 -1.58 12.94 -17.24
CA LEU A 97 -2.78 13.75 -16.96
C LEU A 97 -2.45 15.21 -16.66
N ARG A 98 -1.37 15.47 -15.92
CA ARG A 98 -0.96 16.83 -15.55
C ARG A 98 0.05 17.46 -16.51
N GLU A 99 0.39 16.78 -17.59
CA GLU A 99 1.37 17.30 -18.58
C GLU A 99 0.72 18.14 -19.69
N GLY A 100 -0.59 18.35 -19.62
CA GLY A 100 -1.33 19.26 -20.48
C GLY A 100 -2.78 18.88 -20.61
N THR A 101 -3.63 19.89 -20.71
CA THR A 101 -5.05 19.79 -21.04
C THR A 101 -5.34 20.48 -22.37
N THR A 102 -6.60 20.49 -22.80
CA THR A 102 -7.02 21.23 -23.99
C THR A 102 -6.89 22.75 -23.82
N THR A 103 -6.80 23.24 -22.57
CA THR A 103 -6.75 24.66 -22.24
C THR A 103 -5.45 25.10 -21.54
N ARG A 104 -4.63 24.18 -21.04
CA ARG A 104 -3.43 24.45 -20.23
C ARG A 104 -2.25 23.60 -20.69
N LYS A 105 -1.08 24.21 -20.73
CA LYS A 105 0.20 23.49 -20.89
C LYS A 105 0.68 22.94 -19.55
N SER A 106 1.68 22.04 -19.56
CA SER A 106 2.28 21.46 -18.36
C SER A 106 2.77 22.51 -17.37
N LEU A 107 3.46 23.57 -17.83
CA LEU A 107 3.93 24.67 -16.98
C LEU A 107 2.76 25.47 -16.38
N ASP A 108 1.69 25.71 -17.14
CA ASP A 108 0.51 26.44 -16.63
C ASP A 108 -0.15 25.68 -15.48
N ILE A 109 -0.20 24.35 -15.58
CA ILE A 109 -0.73 23.47 -14.51
C ILE A 109 0.20 23.54 -13.29
N ALA A 110 1.51 23.45 -13.48
CA ALA A 110 2.48 23.52 -12.41
C ALA A 110 2.45 24.87 -11.68
N ASP A 111 2.40 25.97 -12.43
CA ASP A 111 2.34 27.35 -11.89
C ASP A 111 1.04 27.58 -11.12
N GLN A 112 -0.12 27.14 -11.67
CA GLN A 112 -1.39 27.25 -10.96
C GLN A 112 -1.43 26.39 -9.69
N THR A 113 -0.90 25.18 -9.74
CA THR A 113 -0.78 24.28 -8.57
C THR A 113 0.04 24.96 -7.46
N SER A 114 1.17 25.56 -7.82
CA SER A 114 2.05 26.29 -6.89
C SER A 114 1.38 27.56 -6.35
N PHE A 115 0.76 28.36 -7.22
CA PHE A 115 0.08 29.61 -6.84
C PHE A 115 -1.10 29.36 -5.87
N LEU A 116 -1.88 28.31 -6.11
CA LEU A 116 -3.01 27.95 -5.25
C LEU A 116 -2.57 27.26 -3.96
N GLY A 117 -1.29 26.86 -3.82
CA GLY A 117 -0.78 26.12 -2.66
C GLY A 117 -1.42 24.74 -2.51
N ILE A 118 -1.69 24.08 -3.63
CA ILE A 118 -2.35 22.78 -3.68
C ILE A 118 -1.40 21.66 -4.08
N SER A 119 -1.82 20.42 -3.81
CA SER A 119 -1.16 19.24 -4.37
C SER A 119 -2.11 18.51 -5.31
N LEU A 120 -1.67 18.26 -6.54
CA LEU A 120 -2.40 17.51 -7.55
C LEU A 120 -1.55 16.32 -8.00
N PHE A 121 -1.99 15.09 -7.67
CA PHE A 121 -1.17 13.90 -7.85
C PHE A 121 -1.93 12.77 -8.56
N PRO A 122 -1.62 12.50 -9.84
CA PRO A 122 -2.12 11.33 -10.57
C PRO A 122 -1.25 10.11 -10.31
N GLN A 123 -1.88 8.94 -10.18
CA GLN A 123 -1.20 7.67 -9.95
C GLN A 123 -1.99 6.52 -10.58
N ALA A 124 -1.31 5.46 -11.01
CA ALA A 124 -1.95 4.20 -11.33
C ALA A 124 -1.43 3.09 -10.40
N SER A 125 -2.35 2.22 -10.00
CA SER A 125 -2.08 0.96 -9.32
C SER A 125 -2.43 -0.21 -10.24
N TRP A 126 -2.41 -1.44 -9.72
CA TRP A 126 -2.90 -2.59 -10.48
C TRP A 126 -4.39 -2.48 -10.82
N GLU A 127 -5.20 -2.03 -9.85
CA GLU A 127 -6.66 -2.11 -9.89
C GLU A 127 -7.35 -0.78 -10.21
N SER A 128 -6.62 0.32 -10.13
CA SER A 128 -7.21 1.65 -10.31
C SER A 128 -6.19 2.67 -10.81
N SER A 129 -6.70 3.71 -11.48
CA SER A 129 -6.00 4.98 -11.66
C SER A 129 -6.66 6.01 -10.75
N THR A 130 -5.87 6.84 -10.08
CA THR A 130 -6.36 7.88 -9.17
C THR A 130 -5.81 9.24 -9.55
N LEU A 131 -6.62 10.26 -9.33
CA LEU A 131 -6.17 11.66 -9.31
C LEU A 131 -6.56 12.24 -7.94
N SER A 132 -5.58 12.66 -7.17
CA SER A 132 -5.77 13.23 -5.83
C SER A 132 -5.53 14.73 -5.86
N LEU A 133 -6.38 15.48 -5.15
CA LEU A 133 -6.24 16.92 -4.92
C LEU A 133 -6.31 17.17 -3.41
N HIS A 134 -5.32 17.90 -2.90
CA HIS A 134 -5.34 18.48 -1.55
C HIS A 134 -5.36 19.99 -1.68
N THR A 135 -6.31 20.68 -1.01
CA THR A 135 -6.53 22.10 -1.19
C THR A 135 -7.02 22.80 0.08
N PRO A 136 -6.57 24.05 0.36
CA PRO A 136 -7.26 24.93 1.28
C PRO A 136 -8.67 25.26 0.77
N THR A 137 -9.65 25.32 1.67
CA THR A 137 -11.05 25.63 1.28
C THR A 137 -11.22 27.03 0.71
N ALA A 138 -10.33 27.97 1.06
CA ALA A 138 -10.27 29.31 0.44
C ALA A 138 -9.97 29.27 -1.07
N GLN A 139 -9.35 28.21 -1.57
CA GLN A 139 -9.00 28.03 -2.98
C GLN A 139 -9.87 26.96 -3.69
N LEU A 140 -10.94 26.50 -3.03
CA LEU A 140 -11.70 25.33 -3.44
C LEU A 140 -12.20 25.39 -4.89
N ASP A 141 -12.80 26.51 -5.30
CA ASP A 141 -13.40 26.63 -6.64
C ASP A 141 -12.35 26.60 -7.75
N SER A 142 -11.24 27.35 -7.58
CA SER A 142 -10.13 27.35 -8.54
C SER A 142 -9.44 25.99 -8.61
N SER A 143 -9.26 25.36 -7.47
CA SER A 143 -8.64 24.01 -7.35
C SER A 143 -9.50 22.94 -8.01
N LEU A 144 -10.79 22.96 -7.78
CA LEU A 144 -11.74 22.03 -8.41
C LEU A 144 -11.83 22.23 -9.93
N ALA A 145 -11.79 23.50 -10.40
CA ALA A 145 -11.75 23.78 -11.82
C ALA A 145 -10.49 23.19 -12.50
N LEU A 146 -9.31 23.34 -11.87
CA LEU A 146 -8.07 22.72 -12.34
C LEU A 146 -8.14 21.20 -12.27
N PHE A 147 -8.62 20.63 -11.16
CA PHE A 147 -8.78 19.20 -10.96
C PHE A 147 -9.71 18.57 -12.04
N ALA A 148 -10.85 19.20 -12.30
CA ALA A 148 -11.78 18.73 -13.31
C ALA A 148 -11.19 18.84 -14.73
N ASP A 149 -10.46 19.92 -15.05
CA ASP A 149 -9.83 20.08 -16.35
C ASP A 149 -8.77 19.00 -16.60
N VAL A 150 -7.89 18.73 -15.60
CA VAL A 150 -6.90 17.66 -15.66
C VAL A 150 -7.53 16.26 -15.75
N ALA A 151 -8.64 16.04 -15.03
CA ALA A 151 -9.34 14.75 -15.06
C ALA A 151 -10.06 14.49 -16.37
N LEU A 152 -10.68 15.52 -16.97
CA LEU A 152 -11.66 15.37 -18.06
C LEU A 152 -11.13 15.74 -19.44
N HIS A 153 -10.10 16.59 -19.52
CA HIS A 153 -9.64 17.16 -20.78
C HIS A 153 -8.13 17.01 -21.04
N PRO A 154 -7.47 15.87 -20.64
CA PRO A 154 -6.05 15.71 -20.91
C PRO A 154 -5.79 15.68 -22.41
N SER A 155 -4.75 16.39 -22.87
CA SER A 155 -4.39 16.51 -24.28
C SER A 155 -3.30 15.55 -24.74
N PHE A 156 -2.54 14.96 -23.81
CA PHE A 156 -1.42 14.06 -24.07
C PHE A 156 -0.41 14.66 -25.08
N PRO A 157 0.22 15.82 -24.79
CA PRO A 157 1.12 16.47 -25.73
C PRO A 157 2.32 15.58 -26.09
N ALA A 158 2.64 15.46 -27.39
CA ALA A 158 3.66 14.54 -27.88
C ALA A 158 5.07 14.84 -27.32
N ASN A 159 5.43 16.12 -27.18
CA ASN A 159 6.73 16.53 -26.62
C ASN A 159 6.85 16.12 -25.13
N GLU A 160 5.79 16.28 -24.34
CA GLU A 160 5.77 15.89 -22.94
C GLU A 160 5.76 14.36 -22.81
N PHE A 161 5.03 13.67 -23.67
CA PHE A 161 5.04 12.20 -23.69
C PHE A 161 6.45 11.67 -23.98
N GLU A 162 7.18 12.19 -24.97
CA GLU A 162 8.53 11.74 -25.25
C GLU A 162 9.48 12.03 -24.08
N ARG A 163 9.32 13.16 -23.38
CA ARG A 163 10.07 13.48 -22.15
C ARG A 163 9.79 12.44 -21.04
N ILE A 164 8.51 12.16 -20.74
CA ILE A 164 8.11 11.21 -19.71
C ILE A 164 8.53 9.79 -20.08
N LYS A 165 8.37 9.39 -21.35
CA LYS A 165 8.81 8.09 -21.85
C LYS A 165 10.32 7.89 -21.70
N LYS A 166 11.12 8.89 -22.06
CA LYS A 166 12.58 8.86 -21.86
C LYS A 166 12.96 8.72 -20.40
N THR A 167 12.28 9.45 -19.51
CA THR A 167 12.48 9.33 -18.05
C THR A 167 12.16 7.90 -17.58
N ARG A 168 11.05 7.30 -18.03
CA ARG A 168 10.67 5.93 -17.71
C ARG A 168 11.69 4.91 -18.21
N LEU A 169 12.19 5.05 -19.41
CA LEU A 169 13.21 4.14 -19.95
C LEU A 169 14.52 4.23 -19.18
N THR A 170 14.90 5.43 -18.74
CA THR A 170 16.06 5.63 -17.86
C THR A 170 15.84 4.99 -16.49
N GLU A 171 14.66 5.15 -15.89
CA GLU A 171 14.28 4.49 -14.64
C GLU A 171 14.37 2.95 -14.76
N LEU A 172 13.79 2.39 -15.81
CA LEU A 172 13.84 0.95 -16.08
C LEU A 172 15.28 0.45 -16.23
N LEU A 173 16.16 1.23 -16.87
CA LEU A 173 17.58 0.88 -16.95
C LEU A 173 18.25 0.87 -15.59
N GLN A 174 17.99 1.88 -14.74
CA GLN A 174 18.56 1.97 -13.39
C GLN A 174 18.09 0.82 -12.48
N LEU A 175 16.85 0.38 -12.64
CA LEU A 175 16.30 -0.74 -11.85
C LEU A 175 17.02 -2.07 -12.12
N ARG A 176 17.65 -2.24 -13.30
CA ARG A 176 18.45 -3.43 -13.65
C ARG A 176 19.69 -3.63 -12.77
N ASP A 177 20.16 -2.56 -12.13
CA ASP A 177 21.31 -2.60 -11.23
C ASP A 177 20.95 -2.75 -9.75
N GLN A 178 19.65 -2.88 -9.45
CA GLN A 178 19.15 -2.96 -8.08
C GLN A 178 18.57 -4.36 -7.79
N GLY A 179 19.24 -5.13 -6.93
CA GLY A 179 18.80 -6.49 -6.55
C GLY A 179 17.33 -6.54 -6.10
N PRO A 180 16.89 -5.65 -5.18
CA PRO A 180 15.49 -5.60 -4.75
C PRO A 180 14.50 -5.32 -5.90
N ALA A 181 14.86 -4.47 -6.86
CA ALA A 181 14.01 -4.14 -8.00
C ALA A 181 13.89 -5.34 -8.96
N ILE A 182 15.02 -6.02 -9.24
CA ILE A 182 15.03 -7.25 -10.04
C ILE A 182 14.16 -8.31 -9.37
N ALA A 183 14.30 -8.51 -8.04
CA ALA A 183 13.51 -9.49 -7.31
C ALA A 183 12.00 -9.18 -7.35
N ASN A 184 11.62 -7.88 -7.27
CA ASN A 184 10.23 -7.43 -7.39
C ASN A 184 9.66 -7.56 -8.80
N LEU A 185 10.50 -7.60 -9.82
CA LEU A 185 10.12 -7.86 -11.21
C LEU A 185 9.96 -9.36 -11.48
N VAL A 186 10.94 -10.15 -11.05
CA VAL A 186 11.01 -11.60 -11.36
C VAL A 186 9.97 -12.38 -10.56
N PHE A 187 9.75 -12.04 -9.29
CA PHE A 187 8.86 -12.80 -8.42
C PHE A 187 7.40 -12.87 -8.94
N PRO A 188 6.72 -11.76 -9.28
CA PRO A 188 5.39 -11.84 -9.86
C PRO A 188 5.39 -12.50 -11.25
N ALA A 189 6.43 -12.32 -12.07
CA ALA A 189 6.54 -13.01 -13.36
C ALA A 189 6.59 -14.53 -13.21
N ILE A 190 7.27 -15.04 -12.19
CA ILE A 190 7.30 -16.47 -11.84
C ILE A 190 5.93 -16.95 -11.33
N LEU A 191 5.29 -16.18 -10.44
CA LEU A 191 4.02 -16.58 -9.83
C LEU A 191 2.86 -16.61 -10.81
N TYR A 192 2.77 -15.61 -11.68
CA TYR A 192 1.59 -15.39 -12.51
C TYR A 192 1.82 -15.70 -13.99
N GLY A 193 3.09 -15.73 -14.44
CA GLY A 193 3.42 -15.82 -15.85
C GLY A 193 3.13 -14.53 -16.61
N SER A 194 3.65 -14.41 -17.82
CA SER A 194 3.55 -13.19 -18.64
C SER A 194 2.15 -12.93 -19.22
N ALA A 195 1.29 -13.95 -19.26
CA ALA A 195 -0.08 -13.82 -19.77
C ALA A 195 -1.07 -13.26 -18.73
N HIS A 196 -0.73 -13.34 -17.44
CA HIS A 196 -1.58 -12.81 -16.37
C HIS A 196 -1.20 -11.35 -16.07
N PRO A 197 -2.17 -10.43 -15.90
CA PRO A 197 -1.87 -9.02 -15.65
C PRO A 197 -0.92 -8.79 -14.47
N TYR A 198 -1.05 -9.56 -13.39
CA TYR A 198 -0.18 -9.41 -12.21
C TYR A 198 1.26 -9.93 -12.42
N GLY A 199 1.52 -10.65 -13.50
CA GLY A 199 2.87 -11.13 -13.84
C GLY A 199 3.75 -10.11 -14.55
N SER A 200 3.18 -8.99 -14.98
CA SER A 200 3.91 -7.92 -15.67
C SER A 200 4.13 -6.72 -14.76
N PRO A 201 5.22 -5.97 -14.85
CA PRO A 201 5.46 -4.81 -14.00
C PRO A 201 4.51 -3.66 -14.33
N LEU A 202 3.96 -3.01 -13.29
CA LEU A 202 3.02 -1.89 -13.43
C LEU A 202 3.58 -0.72 -14.26
N ILE A 203 4.89 -0.49 -14.16
CA ILE A 203 5.58 0.58 -14.90
C ILE A 203 5.98 0.19 -16.33
N GLY A 204 5.68 -1.04 -16.75
CA GLY A 204 6.09 -1.61 -18.02
C GLY A 204 7.51 -2.17 -18.00
N THR A 205 7.94 -2.60 -19.19
CA THR A 205 9.31 -3.02 -19.50
C THR A 205 9.85 -2.15 -20.63
N GLU A 206 11.16 -2.19 -20.89
CA GLU A 206 11.72 -1.50 -22.06
C GLU A 206 11.03 -1.94 -23.37
N ALA A 207 10.78 -3.25 -23.52
CA ALA A 207 10.11 -3.81 -24.70
C ALA A 207 8.67 -3.31 -24.87
N THR A 208 7.92 -3.10 -23.77
CA THR A 208 6.53 -2.64 -23.83
C THR A 208 6.41 -1.12 -23.90
N VAL A 209 7.32 -0.36 -23.26
CA VAL A 209 7.29 1.10 -23.18
C VAL A 209 7.84 1.76 -24.46
N THR A 210 8.92 1.20 -25.05
CA THR A 210 9.56 1.79 -26.24
C THR A 210 8.59 2.03 -27.41
N PRO A 211 7.72 1.07 -27.80
CA PRO A 211 6.80 1.25 -28.92
C PRO A 211 5.55 2.10 -28.59
N LEU A 212 5.31 2.46 -27.31
CA LEU A 212 4.13 3.23 -26.94
C LEU A 212 4.09 4.61 -27.59
N THR A 213 2.88 5.02 -27.95
CA THR A 213 2.56 6.30 -28.56
C THR A 213 1.50 7.05 -27.74
N THR A 214 1.33 8.33 -28.00
CA THR A 214 0.24 9.13 -27.40
C THR A 214 -1.13 8.57 -27.75
N ALA A 215 -1.30 7.95 -28.92
CA ALA A 215 -2.55 7.31 -29.32
C ALA A 215 -2.90 6.11 -28.43
N ASP A 216 -1.91 5.39 -27.92
CA ASP A 216 -2.12 4.29 -26.97
C ASP A 216 -2.68 4.81 -25.62
N LEU A 217 -2.13 5.92 -25.13
CA LEU A 217 -2.58 6.58 -23.89
C LEU A 217 -4.00 7.14 -24.07
N GLN A 218 -4.26 7.80 -25.19
CA GLN A 218 -5.59 8.32 -25.53
C GLN A 218 -6.64 7.20 -25.59
N SER A 219 -6.28 6.07 -26.25
CA SER A 219 -7.17 4.90 -26.34
C SER A 219 -7.44 4.30 -24.95
N TYR A 220 -6.41 4.16 -24.11
CA TYR A 220 -6.58 3.69 -22.73
C TYR A 220 -7.47 4.64 -21.92
N TYR A 221 -7.22 5.94 -21.99
CA TYR A 221 -8.02 6.96 -21.31
C TYR A 221 -9.49 6.90 -21.76
N GLN A 222 -9.73 6.91 -23.07
CA GLN A 222 -11.08 6.87 -23.65
C GLN A 222 -11.85 5.60 -23.26
N ALA A 223 -11.19 4.46 -23.16
CA ALA A 223 -11.84 3.20 -22.80
C ALA A 223 -12.17 3.12 -21.30
N ASN A 224 -11.31 3.66 -20.42
CA ASN A 224 -11.36 3.39 -18.99
C ASN A 224 -11.86 4.56 -18.13
N PHE A 225 -11.60 5.82 -18.53
CA PHE A 225 -11.97 7.01 -17.78
C PHE A 225 -13.42 7.38 -18.10
N LYS A 226 -14.35 6.71 -17.40
CA LYS A 226 -15.80 6.86 -17.53
C LYS A 226 -16.43 7.15 -16.17
N PRO A 227 -17.45 8.03 -16.08
CA PRO A 227 -18.07 8.34 -14.79
C PRO A 227 -18.73 7.12 -14.14
N ASN A 228 -19.26 6.19 -14.92
CA ASN A 228 -19.83 4.94 -14.42
C ASN A 228 -18.77 3.88 -14.01
N ASN A 229 -17.50 4.17 -14.23
CA ASN A 229 -16.33 3.42 -13.71
C ASN A 229 -15.57 4.21 -12.63
N ALA A 230 -16.17 5.29 -12.13
CA ALA A 230 -15.49 6.22 -11.25
C ALA A 230 -16.20 6.41 -9.92
N THR A 231 -15.41 6.66 -8.88
CA THR A 231 -15.86 7.12 -7.56
C THR A 231 -15.00 8.32 -7.16
N LEU A 232 -15.64 9.41 -6.74
CA LEU A 232 -14.97 10.57 -6.18
C LEU A 232 -15.17 10.57 -4.66
N ILE A 233 -14.09 10.43 -3.92
CA ILE A 233 -14.04 10.60 -2.46
C ILE A 233 -13.76 12.06 -2.18
N VAL A 234 -14.50 12.65 -1.24
CA VAL A 234 -14.33 14.01 -0.76
C VAL A 234 -14.26 13.97 0.76
N VAL A 235 -13.21 14.51 1.35
CA VAL A 235 -13.03 14.57 2.81
C VAL A 235 -12.56 15.98 3.18
N GLY A 236 -13.21 16.63 4.12
CA GLY A 236 -12.73 17.92 4.60
C GLY A 236 -13.82 18.88 5.06
N ASP A 237 -13.43 20.15 5.16
CA ASP A 237 -14.31 21.24 5.56
C ASP A 237 -15.23 21.65 4.39
N VAL A 238 -16.21 20.79 4.14
CA VAL A 238 -17.19 20.92 3.06
C VAL A 238 -18.59 20.57 3.55
N ASN A 239 -19.59 21.21 2.93
CA ASN A 239 -20.99 20.80 3.10
C ASN A 239 -21.38 19.83 1.98
N PRO A 240 -21.95 18.64 2.27
CA PRO A 240 -22.27 17.62 1.27
C PRO A 240 -23.17 18.11 0.13
N ASN A 241 -24.18 18.91 0.42
CA ASN A 241 -25.11 19.37 -0.62
C ASN A 241 -24.44 20.42 -1.54
N GLN A 242 -23.63 21.31 -0.96
CA GLN A 242 -22.93 22.34 -1.72
C GLN A 242 -21.83 21.72 -2.61
N ILE A 243 -21.08 20.77 -2.05
CA ILE A 243 -19.99 20.12 -2.81
C ILE A 243 -20.55 19.20 -3.91
N GLU A 244 -21.68 18.53 -3.69
CA GLU A 244 -22.38 17.76 -4.72
C GLU A 244 -22.78 18.65 -5.89
N GLN A 245 -23.32 19.85 -5.63
CA GLN A 245 -23.69 20.81 -6.68
C GLN A 245 -22.46 21.27 -7.49
N LYS A 246 -21.34 21.59 -6.82
CA LYS A 246 -20.09 21.97 -7.47
C LYS A 246 -19.55 20.83 -8.35
N ILE A 247 -19.51 19.60 -7.81
CA ILE A 247 -19.07 18.43 -8.56
C ILE A 247 -20.03 18.14 -9.73
N SER A 248 -21.33 18.27 -9.53
CA SER A 248 -22.32 18.10 -10.60
C SER A 248 -22.11 19.11 -11.74
N SER A 249 -21.81 20.37 -11.44
CA SER A 249 -21.54 21.38 -12.45
C SER A 249 -20.26 21.09 -13.26
N LEU A 250 -19.22 20.54 -12.63
CA LEU A 250 -17.93 20.28 -13.26
C LEU A 250 -17.87 18.93 -13.99
N PHE A 251 -18.46 17.89 -13.39
CA PHE A 251 -18.37 16.51 -13.88
C PHE A 251 -19.66 16.00 -14.54
N GLY A 252 -20.77 16.74 -14.44
CA GLY A 252 -22.08 16.29 -14.96
C GLY A 252 -22.10 16.07 -16.47
N GLY A 253 -21.29 16.80 -17.22
CA GLY A 253 -21.12 16.64 -18.67
C GLY A 253 -20.22 15.45 -19.08
N TRP A 254 -19.56 14.77 -18.13
CA TRP A 254 -18.71 13.62 -18.41
C TRP A 254 -19.55 12.45 -18.91
N GLN A 255 -19.25 11.96 -20.13
CA GLN A 255 -20.07 10.99 -20.81
C GLN A 255 -19.86 9.57 -20.29
N ARG A 256 -20.98 8.89 -20.01
CA ARG A 256 -20.98 7.43 -19.72
C ARG A 256 -20.52 6.64 -20.94
N GLY A 257 -20.04 5.41 -20.68
CA GLY A 257 -19.68 4.50 -21.76
C GLY A 257 -19.42 3.09 -21.24
N ASP A 258 -19.24 2.20 -22.19
CA ASP A 258 -18.82 0.84 -21.89
C ASP A 258 -17.37 0.83 -21.36
N VAL A 259 -17.12 0.00 -20.36
CA VAL A 259 -15.82 -0.21 -19.76
C VAL A 259 -15.41 -1.65 -20.02
N PRO A 260 -14.18 -1.89 -20.49
CA PRO A 260 -13.70 -3.25 -20.72
C PRO A 260 -13.80 -4.10 -19.46
N GLN A 261 -14.37 -5.30 -19.58
CA GLN A 261 -14.40 -6.26 -18.50
C GLN A 261 -13.02 -6.88 -18.33
N LEU A 262 -12.50 -6.84 -17.09
CA LEU A 262 -11.21 -7.45 -16.79
C LEU A 262 -11.40 -8.96 -16.57
N THR A 263 -10.59 -9.75 -17.27
CA THR A 263 -10.49 -11.19 -17.07
C THR A 263 -9.11 -11.53 -16.54
N TYR A 264 -9.07 -12.32 -15.49
CA TYR A 264 -7.82 -12.82 -14.91
C TYR A 264 -7.66 -14.27 -15.33
N GLY A 265 -6.57 -14.61 -16.02
CA GLY A 265 -6.20 -16.00 -16.30
C GLY A 265 -5.84 -16.74 -15.00
N GLU A 266 -5.90 -18.07 -15.05
CA GLU A 266 -5.42 -18.89 -13.93
C GLU A 266 -3.90 -18.80 -13.82
N PRO A 267 -3.33 -18.43 -12.65
CA PRO A 267 -1.90 -18.46 -12.44
C PRO A 267 -1.32 -19.88 -12.57
N PRO A 268 -0.08 -20.03 -13.02
CA PRO A 268 0.60 -21.32 -13.01
C PRO A 268 0.61 -21.94 -11.61
N LYS A 269 0.30 -23.24 -11.51
CA LYS A 269 0.35 -23.97 -10.25
C LYS A 269 1.72 -24.63 -10.08
N SER A 270 2.44 -24.30 -9.01
CA SER A 270 3.64 -25.04 -8.63
C SER A 270 3.27 -26.16 -7.66
N SER A 271 3.80 -27.36 -7.92
CA SER A 271 3.64 -28.51 -7.02
C SER A 271 4.84 -28.73 -6.09
N VAL A 272 5.94 -28.02 -6.33
CA VAL A 272 7.18 -28.15 -5.56
C VAL A 272 7.78 -26.78 -5.28
N THR A 273 8.40 -26.62 -4.13
CA THR A 273 9.18 -25.41 -3.81
C THR A 273 10.40 -25.37 -4.71
N THR A 274 10.59 -24.23 -5.40
CA THR A 274 11.68 -24.04 -6.36
C THR A 274 12.40 -22.74 -6.07
N ILE A 275 13.74 -22.78 -6.07
CA ILE A 275 14.61 -21.62 -5.94
C ILE A 275 14.90 -21.10 -7.35
N TYR A 276 14.51 -19.88 -7.63
CA TYR A 276 14.79 -19.13 -8.85
C TYR A 276 15.94 -18.16 -8.57
N LEU A 277 17.15 -18.52 -9.03
CA LEU A 277 18.35 -17.74 -8.77
C LEU A 277 18.64 -16.83 -9.97
N VAL A 278 18.69 -15.53 -9.69
CA VAL A 278 19.10 -14.50 -10.66
C VAL A 278 20.50 -14.03 -10.32
N ASP A 279 21.42 -14.12 -11.28
CA ASP A 279 22.80 -13.71 -11.08
C ASP A 279 22.93 -12.18 -11.09
N LYS A 280 23.52 -11.66 -10.01
CA LYS A 280 23.97 -10.28 -9.90
C LYS A 280 25.41 -10.24 -9.37
N PRO A 281 26.41 -10.28 -10.26
CA PRO A 281 27.82 -10.34 -9.89
C PRO A 281 28.20 -9.19 -8.96
N GLY A 282 28.96 -9.51 -7.90
CA GLY A 282 29.45 -8.54 -6.94
C GLY A 282 28.40 -8.01 -5.94
N ALA A 283 27.20 -8.58 -5.90
CA ALA A 283 26.17 -8.16 -4.95
C ALA A 283 26.58 -8.49 -3.50
N ALA A 284 26.70 -7.45 -2.66
CA ALA A 284 27.01 -7.60 -1.24
C ALA A 284 25.86 -8.22 -0.44
N GLN A 285 24.63 -8.07 -0.94
CA GLN A 285 23.42 -8.64 -0.37
C GLN A 285 22.66 -9.44 -1.41
N SER A 286 21.95 -10.47 -0.94
CA SER A 286 21.01 -11.25 -1.73
C SER A 286 19.59 -10.78 -1.43
N SER A 287 18.81 -10.44 -2.47
CA SER A 287 17.41 -10.01 -2.36
C SER A 287 16.50 -11.23 -2.41
N PHE A 288 15.77 -11.48 -1.34
CA PHE A 288 14.87 -12.61 -1.18
C PHE A 288 13.41 -12.21 -1.39
N ARG A 289 12.68 -12.98 -2.21
CA ARG A 289 11.21 -12.95 -2.30
C ARG A 289 10.72 -14.40 -2.27
N ILE A 290 10.02 -14.77 -1.21
CA ILE A 290 9.55 -16.13 -0.94
C ILE A 290 8.03 -16.10 -0.82
N GLY A 291 7.32 -16.91 -1.59
CA GLY A 291 5.87 -16.94 -1.45
C GLY A 291 5.15 -17.71 -2.56
N ALA A 292 3.88 -17.42 -2.68
CA ALA A 292 2.95 -18.07 -3.59
C ALA A 292 1.82 -17.12 -4.00
N VAL A 293 0.98 -17.54 -4.93
CA VAL A 293 -0.30 -16.88 -5.16
C VAL A 293 -1.12 -16.98 -3.87
N GLY A 294 -1.56 -15.84 -3.35
CA GLY A 294 -2.32 -15.73 -2.11
C GLY A 294 -3.83 -15.77 -2.34
N VAL A 295 -4.53 -14.72 -1.90
CA VAL A 295 -6.00 -14.66 -1.90
C VAL A 295 -6.51 -13.32 -2.45
N PRO A 296 -7.77 -13.28 -2.95
CA PRO A 296 -8.39 -12.02 -3.34
C PRO A 296 -8.82 -11.21 -2.11
N ARG A 297 -9.05 -9.90 -2.29
CA ARG A 297 -9.53 -9.02 -1.22
C ARG A 297 -10.92 -9.40 -0.70
N SER A 298 -11.70 -10.08 -1.50
CA SER A 298 -13.04 -10.58 -1.15
C SER A 298 -13.02 -11.81 -0.22
N THR A 299 -11.83 -12.30 0.17
CA THR A 299 -11.72 -13.44 1.08
C THR A 299 -12.41 -13.18 2.43
N LYS A 300 -13.10 -14.20 2.94
CA LYS A 300 -13.70 -14.18 4.30
C LYS A 300 -12.62 -14.25 5.40
N ASP A 301 -11.44 -14.71 5.06
CA ASP A 301 -10.32 -14.90 5.98
C ASP A 301 -9.46 -13.64 6.16
N TYR A 302 -9.90 -12.47 5.67
CA TYR A 302 -9.13 -11.24 5.68
C TYR A 302 -8.55 -10.91 7.05
N PHE A 303 -9.36 -10.89 8.10
CA PHE A 303 -8.92 -10.53 9.45
C PHE A 303 -8.01 -11.59 10.07
N ALA A 304 -8.32 -12.88 9.89
CA ALA A 304 -7.46 -13.95 10.36
C ALA A 304 -6.08 -13.92 9.67
N LEU A 305 -6.05 -13.70 8.35
CA LEU A 305 -4.81 -13.51 7.58
C LEU A 305 -4.04 -12.26 7.99
N THR A 306 -4.72 -11.15 8.28
CA THR A 306 -4.09 -9.92 8.75
C THR A 306 -3.39 -10.13 10.09
N VAL A 307 -4.07 -10.77 11.05
CA VAL A 307 -3.48 -11.09 12.37
C VAL A 307 -2.33 -12.09 12.22
N MET A 308 -2.52 -13.17 11.48
CA MET A 308 -1.48 -14.18 11.21
C MET A 308 -0.24 -13.55 10.58
N ASN A 309 -0.43 -12.73 9.55
CA ASN A 309 0.68 -12.05 8.88
C ASN A 309 1.40 -11.06 9.80
N THR A 310 0.68 -10.38 10.69
CA THR A 310 1.29 -9.48 11.70
C THR A 310 2.24 -10.25 12.62
N ILE A 311 1.87 -11.47 13.00
CA ILE A 311 2.74 -12.37 13.80
C ILE A 311 3.94 -12.81 12.96
N LEU A 312 3.73 -13.23 11.71
CA LEU A 312 4.77 -13.81 10.86
C LEU A 312 5.82 -12.76 10.43
N GLY A 313 5.39 -11.64 9.84
CA GLY A 313 6.29 -10.66 9.24
C GLY A 313 5.70 -9.26 9.05
N GLY A 314 4.47 -9.00 9.52
CA GLY A 314 3.77 -7.74 9.32
C GLY A 314 4.06 -6.67 10.39
N SER A 315 4.91 -6.94 11.36
CA SER A 315 5.30 -5.99 12.40
C SER A 315 6.80 -6.04 12.69
N PHE A 316 7.32 -5.00 13.33
CA PHE A 316 8.72 -4.95 13.73
C PHE A 316 9.09 -6.09 14.71
N THR A 317 8.16 -6.49 15.56
CA THR A 317 8.32 -7.59 16.53
C THR A 317 7.83 -8.94 16.01
N SER A 318 7.63 -9.08 14.70
CA SER A 318 7.23 -10.31 14.05
C SER A 318 8.31 -11.40 14.10
N ARG A 319 7.90 -12.66 13.91
CA ARG A 319 8.81 -13.82 13.96
C ARG A 319 9.97 -13.69 12.98
N LEU A 320 9.71 -13.34 11.71
CA LEU A 320 10.75 -13.16 10.70
C LEU A 320 11.77 -12.09 11.11
N ASN A 321 11.30 -10.96 11.62
CA ASN A 321 12.21 -9.88 12.01
C ASN A 321 12.99 -10.22 13.29
N GLN A 322 12.35 -10.81 14.30
CA GLN A 322 12.99 -11.27 15.51
C GLN A 322 14.07 -12.33 15.24
N ASN A 323 13.80 -13.27 14.32
CA ASN A 323 14.75 -14.30 13.96
C ASN A 323 15.89 -13.73 13.10
N LEU A 324 15.58 -13.25 11.89
CA LEU A 324 16.58 -12.91 10.88
C LEU A 324 17.36 -11.64 11.21
N ARG A 325 16.73 -10.65 11.84
CA ARG A 325 17.35 -9.39 12.22
C ARG A 325 17.96 -9.45 13.62
N GLU A 326 17.10 -9.64 14.65
CA GLU A 326 17.53 -9.47 16.04
C GLU A 326 18.41 -10.63 16.50
N ALA A 327 17.99 -11.88 16.28
CA ALA A 327 18.71 -13.05 16.78
C ALA A 327 19.92 -13.41 15.90
N ARG A 328 19.82 -13.25 14.58
CA ARG A 328 20.83 -13.72 13.62
C ARG A 328 21.66 -12.59 13.01
N GLY A 329 21.18 -11.37 12.94
CA GLY A 329 21.90 -10.26 12.31
C GLY A 329 22.14 -10.44 10.80
N TYR A 330 21.29 -11.20 10.09
CA TYR A 330 21.45 -11.49 8.67
C TYR A 330 20.91 -10.39 7.77
N THR A 331 20.06 -9.53 8.30
CA THR A 331 19.35 -8.45 7.58
C THR A 331 19.10 -7.26 8.48
N TYR A 332 18.83 -6.09 7.88
CA TYR A 332 18.29 -4.92 8.58
C TYR A 332 16.78 -5.01 8.80
N GLY A 333 16.08 -5.92 8.12
CA GLY A 333 14.67 -6.16 8.29
C GLY A 333 14.16 -7.30 7.41
N ALA A 334 13.22 -8.07 7.95
CA ALA A 334 12.48 -9.09 7.23
C ALA A 334 10.99 -8.87 7.43
N ALA A 335 10.20 -9.05 6.38
CA ALA A 335 8.77 -8.80 6.40
C ALA A 335 7.99 -9.86 5.62
N SER A 336 6.68 -9.95 5.91
CA SER A 336 5.74 -10.67 5.05
C SER A 336 4.46 -9.87 4.85
N ARG A 337 3.76 -10.13 3.73
CA ARG A 337 2.47 -9.51 3.42
C ARG A 337 1.63 -10.38 2.51
N PHE A 338 0.33 -10.23 2.62
CA PHE A 338 -0.65 -10.62 1.61
C PHE A 338 -1.08 -9.36 0.86
N ASP A 339 -0.73 -9.25 -0.41
CA ASP A 339 -1.18 -8.17 -1.28
C ASP A 339 -2.50 -8.58 -1.94
N MET A 340 -3.60 -8.41 -1.17
CA MET A 340 -4.93 -8.84 -1.58
C MET A 340 -5.52 -7.86 -2.60
N ARG A 341 -5.80 -8.36 -3.80
CA ARG A 341 -6.33 -7.61 -4.95
C ARG A 341 -7.72 -8.13 -5.34
N ARG A 342 -8.29 -7.67 -6.47
CA ARG A 342 -9.58 -8.21 -7.00
C ARG A 342 -9.49 -9.70 -7.29
N ALA A 343 -8.46 -10.12 -8.01
CA ALA A 343 -8.08 -11.54 -8.08
C ALA A 343 -7.07 -11.88 -6.97
N ALA A 344 -6.69 -13.14 -6.84
CA ALA A 344 -5.72 -13.56 -5.84
C ALA A 344 -4.36 -12.90 -6.07
N GLY A 345 -4.02 -11.95 -5.22
CA GLY A 345 -2.70 -11.31 -5.20
C GLY A 345 -1.66 -12.15 -4.46
N PRO A 346 -0.37 -11.78 -4.44
CA PRO A 346 0.68 -12.62 -3.88
C PRO A 346 0.73 -12.59 -2.33
N PHE A 347 1.07 -13.72 -1.74
CA PHE A 347 1.74 -13.76 -0.45
C PHE A 347 3.25 -13.65 -0.69
N THR A 348 3.93 -12.80 0.05
CA THR A 348 5.37 -12.58 -0.08
C THR A 348 6.03 -12.42 1.28
N ALA A 349 7.06 -13.22 1.58
CA ALA A 349 8.05 -12.96 2.62
C ALA A 349 9.33 -12.45 1.94
N SER A 350 9.98 -11.43 2.51
CA SER A 350 11.08 -10.72 1.87
C SER A 350 12.13 -10.22 2.86
N ALA A 351 13.37 -10.19 2.42
CA ALA A 351 14.48 -9.52 3.11
C ALA A 351 15.64 -9.28 2.15
N GLU A 352 16.51 -8.34 2.51
CA GLU A 352 17.83 -8.14 1.91
C GLU A 352 18.87 -8.77 2.85
N ILE A 353 19.48 -9.86 2.44
CA ILE A 353 20.33 -10.74 3.28
C ILE A 353 21.79 -10.52 2.91
N VAL A 354 22.68 -10.43 3.90
CA VAL A 354 24.14 -10.48 3.67
C VAL A 354 24.47 -11.74 2.86
N SER A 355 25.12 -11.60 1.69
CA SER A 355 25.30 -12.69 0.70
C SER A 355 25.90 -13.96 1.32
N ALA A 356 26.88 -13.83 2.21
CA ALA A 356 27.53 -14.96 2.92
C ALA A 356 26.61 -15.71 3.89
N LYS A 357 25.36 -15.27 4.09
CA LYS A 357 24.34 -15.87 4.97
C LYS A 357 23.07 -16.28 4.23
N SER A 358 23.11 -16.33 2.90
CA SER A 358 21.93 -16.62 2.08
C SER A 358 21.36 -18.02 2.34
N ASP A 359 22.19 -19.03 2.51
CA ASP A 359 21.79 -20.40 2.86
C ASP A 359 21.11 -20.47 4.23
N SER A 360 21.79 -19.94 5.22
CA SER A 360 21.32 -19.93 6.60
C SER A 360 20.02 -19.14 6.74
N ALA A 361 19.92 -17.98 6.07
CA ALA A 361 18.70 -17.18 6.06
C ALA A 361 17.54 -17.91 5.38
N LEU A 362 17.80 -18.63 4.28
CA LEU A 362 16.77 -19.46 3.62
C LEU A 362 16.20 -20.50 4.58
N LEU A 363 17.06 -21.20 5.31
CA LEU A 363 16.62 -22.20 6.31
C LEU A 363 15.80 -21.57 7.44
N GLU A 364 16.19 -20.39 7.92
CA GLU A 364 15.42 -19.66 8.95
C GLU A 364 14.08 -19.15 8.41
N PHE A 365 13.99 -18.67 7.16
CA PHE A 365 12.70 -18.38 6.52
C PHE A 365 11.80 -19.61 6.50
N MET A 366 12.30 -20.75 6.02
CA MET A 366 11.54 -22.00 5.95
C MET A 366 11.10 -22.48 7.33
N LYS A 367 11.91 -22.28 8.35
CA LYS A 367 11.57 -22.57 9.75
C LYS A 367 10.38 -21.73 10.22
N GLU A 368 10.40 -20.42 10.00
CA GLU A 368 9.30 -19.53 10.42
C GLU A 368 8.01 -19.80 9.62
N LEU A 369 8.11 -20.07 8.30
CA LEU A 369 6.97 -20.43 7.46
C LEU A 369 6.34 -21.77 7.85
N ASN A 370 7.13 -22.73 8.32
CA ASN A 370 6.62 -23.97 8.92
C ASN A 370 6.07 -23.74 10.33
N GLY A 371 6.74 -22.93 11.13
CA GLY A 371 6.39 -22.66 12.51
C GLY A 371 5.06 -21.92 12.68
N ILE A 372 4.73 -20.98 11.79
CA ILE A 372 3.45 -20.25 11.85
C ILE A 372 2.24 -21.16 11.64
N ARG A 373 2.40 -22.32 10.99
CA ARG A 373 1.36 -23.31 10.74
C ARG A 373 1.03 -24.17 11.98
N GLN A 374 1.83 -24.04 13.02
CA GLN A 374 1.57 -24.65 14.33
C GLN A 374 0.69 -23.74 15.20
N SER A 375 0.38 -24.18 16.40
CA SER A 375 -0.32 -23.31 17.35
C SER A 375 0.53 -22.10 17.71
N VAL A 376 -0.09 -20.92 17.66
CA VAL A 376 0.54 -19.64 18.02
C VAL A 376 0.36 -19.39 19.52
N PRO A 377 1.41 -19.00 20.27
CA PRO A 377 1.29 -18.60 21.68
C PRO A 377 0.28 -17.46 21.88
N GLY A 378 -0.45 -17.49 23.00
CA GLY A 378 -1.48 -16.50 23.30
C GLY A 378 -0.95 -15.07 23.41
N ASP A 379 0.29 -14.91 23.88
CA ASP A 379 0.96 -13.62 23.99
C ASP A 379 1.33 -13.05 22.61
N GLU A 380 1.75 -13.86 21.63
CA GLU A 380 1.99 -13.42 20.25
C GLU A 380 0.68 -12.96 19.58
N LEU A 381 -0.40 -13.73 19.76
CA LEU A 381 -1.72 -13.35 19.27
C LEU A 381 -2.17 -12.01 19.86
N SER A 382 -2.04 -11.87 21.18
CA SER A 382 -2.45 -10.65 21.89
C SER A 382 -1.63 -9.44 21.43
N ARG A 383 -0.31 -9.59 21.26
CA ARG A 383 0.55 -8.51 20.73
C ARG A 383 0.15 -8.09 19.32
N ALA A 384 -0.10 -9.05 18.43
CA ALA A 384 -0.46 -8.77 17.05
C ALA A 384 -1.80 -8.03 16.95
N LYS A 385 -2.82 -8.48 17.68
CA LYS A 385 -4.11 -7.79 17.76
C LYS A 385 -3.94 -6.37 18.28
N ARG A 386 -3.21 -6.22 19.38
CA ARG A 386 -2.97 -4.92 20.02
C ARG A 386 -2.24 -3.96 19.06
N TYR A 387 -1.24 -4.45 18.36
CA TYR A 387 -0.50 -3.68 17.35
C TYR A 387 -1.45 -3.13 16.27
N LEU A 388 -2.30 -3.97 15.70
CA LEU A 388 -3.27 -3.57 14.66
C LEU A 388 -4.29 -2.55 15.18
N GLN A 389 -4.77 -2.74 16.40
CA GLN A 389 -5.74 -1.84 17.03
C GLN A 389 -5.16 -0.46 17.33
N LEU A 390 -3.92 -0.42 17.86
CA LEU A 390 -3.26 0.83 18.24
C LEU A 390 -2.78 1.64 17.02
N GLN A 391 -2.53 0.97 15.88
CA GLN A 391 -2.20 1.67 14.63
C GLN A 391 -3.42 2.29 13.94
N LEU A 392 -4.62 1.75 14.17
CA LEU A 392 -5.81 2.14 13.44
C LEU A 392 -6.14 3.64 13.52
N PRO A 393 -6.10 4.31 14.68
CA PRO A 393 -6.40 5.74 14.76
C PRO A 393 -5.49 6.60 13.89
N GLY A 394 -4.20 6.28 13.80
CA GLY A 394 -3.24 7.00 12.97
C GLY A 394 -3.57 7.04 11.48
N ASN A 395 -4.48 6.18 11.01
CA ASN A 395 -4.96 6.21 9.62
C ASN A 395 -6.08 7.25 9.38
N PHE A 396 -6.50 8.00 10.42
CA PHE A 396 -7.65 8.90 10.38
C PHE A 396 -7.37 10.28 11.01
N GLU A 397 -6.10 10.64 11.19
CA GLU A 397 -5.68 11.90 11.81
C GLU A 397 -5.82 13.10 10.87
N THR A 398 -5.73 12.89 9.55
CA THR A 398 -5.82 13.94 8.55
C THR A 398 -6.88 13.63 7.51
N THR A 399 -7.38 14.66 6.84
CA THR A 399 -8.32 14.52 5.71
C THR A 399 -7.75 13.63 4.59
N GLN A 400 -6.45 13.74 4.32
CA GLN A 400 -5.74 12.88 3.34
C GLN A 400 -5.74 11.41 3.77
N GLN A 401 -5.48 11.12 5.05
CA GLN A 401 -5.48 9.75 5.56
C GLN A 401 -6.88 9.13 5.53
N ILE A 402 -7.92 9.91 5.91
CA ILE A 402 -9.32 9.48 5.81
C ILE A 402 -9.67 9.17 4.34
N ALA A 403 -9.32 10.07 3.41
CA ALA A 403 -9.56 9.86 1.99
C ALA A 403 -8.85 8.59 1.47
N ALA A 404 -7.57 8.39 1.85
CA ALA A 404 -6.82 7.19 1.48
C ALA A 404 -7.42 5.90 2.06
N ALA A 405 -7.91 5.94 3.31
CA ALA A 405 -8.59 4.81 3.95
C ALA A 405 -9.90 4.43 3.24
N LEU A 406 -10.57 5.39 2.60
CA LEU A 406 -11.81 5.13 1.85
C LEU A 406 -11.55 4.55 0.44
N VAL A 407 -10.33 4.66 -0.11
CA VAL A 407 -10.01 4.08 -1.43
C VAL A 407 -10.32 2.58 -1.50
N PRO A 408 -9.84 1.71 -0.58
CA PRO A 408 -10.20 0.29 -0.62
C PRO A 408 -11.70 0.03 -0.38
N VAL A 409 -12.40 0.89 0.38
CA VAL A 409 -13.86 0.78 0.57
C VAL A 409 -14.57 0.97 -0.77
N ALA A 410 -14.20 2.02 -1.51
CA ALA A 410 -14.76 2.32 -2.83
C ALA A 410 -14.36 1.27 -3.89
N LEU A 411 -13.07 0.88 -3.93
CA LEU A 411 -12.50 0.03 -4.97
C LEU A 411 -12.96 -1.42 -4.87
N TYR A 412 -13.09 -1.94 -3.64
CA TYR A 412 -13.44 -3.34 -3.38
C TYR A 412 -14.89 -3.52 -2.91
N GLY A 413 -15.67 -2.44 -2.85
CA GLY A 413 -17.09 -2.49 -2.42
C GLY A 413 -17.25 -2.96 -0.98
N LEU A 414 -16.37 -2.53 -0.07
CA LEU A 414 -16.46 -2.87 1.34
C LEU A 414 -17.64 -2.14 1.99
N PRO A 415 -18.22 -2.66 3.09
CA PRO A 415 -19.25 -1.96 3.85
C PRO A 415 -18.79 -0.57 4.30
N LEU A 416 -19.69 0.40 4.33
CA LEU A 416 -19.35 1.77 4.74
C LEU A 416 -18.93 1.86 6.22
N ASP A 417 -19.38 0.94 7.04
CA ASP A 417 -19.01 0.78 8.46
C ASP A 417 -17.79 -0.13 8.69
N TYR A 418 -17.06 -0.46 7.61
CA TYR A 418 -15.92 -1.39 7.64
C TYR A 418 -14.93 -1.05 8.77
N TYR A 419 -14.56 0.23 8.90
CA TYR A 419 -13.59 0.65 9.92
C TYR A 419 -14.21 0.75 11.33
N ASN A 420 -15.50 1.00 11.45
CA ASN A 420 -16.19 1.01 12.73
C ASN A 420 -16.19 -0.39 13.38
N ASN A 421 -16.23 -1.43 12.54
CA ASN A 421 -16.22 -2.84 12.97
C ASN A 421 -14.81 -3.47 12.97
N TYR A 422 -13.78 -2.73 12.52
CA TYR A 422 -12.44 -3.28 12.31
C TYR A 422 -11.83 -3.84 13.59
N VAL A 423 -11.87 -3.08 14.70
CA VAL A 423 -11.32 -3.49 16.00
C VAL A 423 -12.02 -4.74 16.50
N GLN A 424 -13.34 -4.81 16.40
CA GLN A 424 -14.13 -5.97 16.81
C GLN A 424 -13.78 -7.22 15.99
N ASN A 425 -13.60 -7.06 14.68
CA ASN A 425 -13.21 -8.15 13.78
C ASN A 425 -11.80 -8.67 14.09
N ILE A 426 -10.85 -7.79 14.43
CA ILE A 426 -9.52 -8.20 14.90
C ILE A 426 -9.61 -8.94 16.24
N GLU A 427 -10.44 -8.46 17.19
CA GLU A 427 -10.62 -9.11 18.49
C GLU A 427 -11.23 -10.50 18.37
N ALA A 428 -12.10 -10.71 17.43
CA ALA A 428 -12.76 -12.00 17.20
C ALA A 428 -11.82 -13.10 16.70
N VAL A 429 -10.64 -12.77 16.14
CA VAL A 429 -9.69 -13.76 15.62
C VAL A 429 -9.12 -14.63 16.76
N THR A 430 -9.20 -15.93 16.63
CA THR A 430 -8.70 -16.91 17.61
C THR A 430 -7.35 -17.50 17.20
N GLN A 431 -6.67 -18.19 18.11
CA GLN A 431 -5.46 -18.98 17.81
C GLN A 431 -5.75 -20.07 16.76
N ALA A 432 -6.94 -20.68 16.85
CA ALA A 432 -7.39 -21.68 15.87
C ALA A 432 -7.56 -21.08 14.47
N ASP A 433 -8.10 -19.85 14.36
CA ASP A 433 -8.20 -19.16 13.07
C ASP A 433 -6.83 -18.88 12.47
N VAL A 434 -5.87 -18.39 13.28
CA VAL A 434 -4.50 -18.16 12.84
C VAL A 434 -3.85 -19.44 12.32
N ALA A 435 -3.94 -20.55 13.06
CA ALA A 435 -3.39 -21.83 12.65
C ALA A 435 -4.07 -22.35 11.36
N ARG A 436 -5.39 -22.25 11.28
CA ARG A 436 -6.18 -22.66 10.11
C ARG A 436 -5.76 -21.91 8.84
N VAL A 437 -5.71 -20.58 8.89
CA VAL A 437 -5.34 -19.79 7.70
C VAL A 437 -3.88 -19.97 7.33
N ALA A 438 -2.98 -20.12 8.30
CA ALA A 438 -1.58 -20.41 8.04
C ALA A 438 -1.42 -21.79 7.35
N GLN A 439 -2.12 -22.84 7.81
CA GLN A 439 -2.10 -24.16 7.18
C GLN A 439 -2.70 -24.14 5.76
N GLN A 440 -3.76 -23.39 5.56
CA GLN A 440 -4.47 -23.30 4.30
C GLN A 440 -3.72 -22.50 3.23
N TYR A 441 -3.11 -21.37 3.60
CA TYR A 441 -2.57 -20.40 2.63
C TYR A 441 -1.05 -20.32 2.57
N ILE A 442 -0.33 -20.89 3.56
CA ILE A 442 1.13 -20.98 3.53
C ILE A 442 1.49 -22.47 3.38
N ASN A 443 1.87 -22.86 2.17
CA ASN A 443 2.33 -24.23 1.89
C ASN A 443 3.85 -24.22 1.60
N PRO A 444 4.71 -24.55 2.59
CA PRO A 444 6.15 -24.56 2.40
C PRO A 444 6.67 -25.57 1.34
N ALA A 445 5.83 -26.51 0.90
CA ALA A 445 6.19 -27.48 -0.11
C ALA A 445 5.99 -26.98 -1.57
N SER A 446 5.36 -25.81 -1.77
CA SER A 446 5.01 -25.27 -3.11
C SER A 446 5.26 -23.78 -3.24
N LEU A 447 6.37 -23.28 -2.71
CA LEU A 447 6.74 -21.87 -2.77
C LEU A 447 7.61 -21.57 -3.98
N ALA A 448 7.46 -20.37 -4.53
CA ALA A 448 8.47 -19.75 -5.37
C ALA A 448 9.44 -18.96 -4.49
N ILE A 449 10.73 -19.24 -4.62
CA ILE A 449 11.81 -18.58 -3.88
C ILE A 449 12.69 -17.87 -4.89
N VAL A 450 12.52 -16.58 -5.07
CA VAL A 450 13.39 -15.76 -5.93
C VAL A 450 14.51 -15.19 -5.09
N ILE A 451 15.74 -15.44 -5.51
CA ILE A 451 16.97 -14.92 -4.88
C ILE A 451 17.79 -14.23 -5.96
N VAL A 452 18.05 -12.94 -5.78
CA VAL A 452 18.93 -12.14 -6.64
C VAL A 452 20.22 -11.87 -5.89
N GLY A 453 21.37 -12.37 -6.40
CA GLY A 453 22.66 -12.23 -5.70
C GLY A 453 23.83 -12.70 -6.53
N ASP A 454 25.06 -12.59 -6.02
CA ASP A 454 26.25 -13.12 -6.72
C ASP A 454 26.23 -14.64 -6.73
N ARG A 455 25.84 -15.20 -7.88
CA ARG A 455 25.69 -16.64 -8.08
C ARG A 455 26.91 -17.43 -7.66
N ARG A 456 28.11 -16.94 -7.97
CA ARG A 456 29.39 -17.62 -7.64
C ARG A 456 29.58 -17.80 -6.12
N THR A 457 29.03 -16.86 -5.35
CA THR A 457 29.14 -16.85 -3.89
C THR A 457 28.09 -17.72 -3.23
N ILE A 458 26.83 -17.73 -3.77
CA ILE A 458 25.69 -18.27 -3.01
C ILE A 458 25.15 -19.59 -3.57
N GLU A 459 25.35 -19.94 -4.87
CA GLU A 459 24.68 -21.07 -5.49
C GLU A 459 24.97 -22.40 -4.79
N GLN A 460 26.25 -22.69 -4.48
CA GLN A 460 26.62 -23.98 -3.86
C GLN A 460 26.07 -24.09 -2.43
N ALA A 461 26.09 -23.01 -1.68
CA ALA A 461 25.53 -22.96 -0.33
C ALA A 461 24.01 -23.15 -0.36
N LEU A 462 23.29 -22.50 -1.30
CA LEU A 462 21.87 -22.69 -1.50
C LEU A 462 21.51 -24.13 -1.90
N LYS A 463 22.29 -24.79 -2.77
CA LYS A 463 22.12 -26.21 -3.11
C LYS A 463 22.18 -27.11 -1.88
N SER A 464 23.11 -26.82 -0.97
CA SER A 464 23.33 -27.62 0.25
C SER A 464 22.17 -27.52 1.26
N THR A 465 21.25 -26.53 1.11
CA THR A 465 20.07 -26.41 1.97
C THR A 465 19.01 -27.49 1.72
N ASN A 466 19.01 -28.10 0.53
CA ASN A 466 18.02 -29.08 0.08
C ASN A 466 16.56 -28.60 0.18
N VAL A 467 16.31 -27.29 0.16
CA VAL A 467 14.96 -26.71 0.22
C VAL A 467 14.18 -26.97 -1.07
N GLY A 468 14.86 -27.02 -2.20
CA GLY A 468 14.25 -27.33 -3.50
C GLY A 468 15.25 -27.23 -4.65
N PRO A 469 14.86 -27.62 -5.88
CA PRO A 469 15.70 -27.47 -7.05
C PRO A 469 15.97 -26.00 -7.35
N ILE A 470 17.15 -25.72 -7.92
CA ILE A 470 17.55 -24.38 -8.36
C ILE A 470 17.36 -24.26 -9.87
N SER A 471 16.64 -23.21 -10.27
CA SER A 471 16.44 -22.80 -11.66
C SER A 471 17.08 -21.43 -11.88
N ILE A 472 18.06 -21.35 -12.77
CA ILE A 472 18.74 -20.09 -13.09
C ILE A 472 17.84 -19.24 -13.99
N ARG A 473 17.73 -17.95 -13.68
CA ARG A 473 16.90 -16.98 -14.39
C ARG A 473 17.70 -15.74 -14.75
N ASP A 474 17.30 -15.09 -15.84
CA ASP A 474 17.74 -13.74 -16.15
C ASP A 474 16.99 -12.68 -15.34
N ILE A 475 17.35 -11.41 -15.49
CA ILE A 475 16.73 -10.27 -14.80
C ILE A 475 15.28 -10.01 -15.20
N ALA A 476 14.78 -10.65 -16.26
CA ALA A 476 13.38 -10.64 -16.68
C ALA A 476 12.61 -11.90 -16.22
N GLY A 477 13.28 -12.80 -15.49
CA GLY A 477 12.70 -14.05 -14.99
C GLY A 477 12.66 -15.18 -16.00
N GLN A 478 13.30 -15.04 -17.20
CA GLN A 478 13.33 -16.10 -18.20
C GLN A 478 14.37 -17.16 -17.84
N PRO A 479 14.12 -18.45 -18.18
CA PRO A 479 15.12 -19.49 -17.97
C PRO A 479 16.41 -19.22 -18.74
N ILE A 480 17.55 -19.41 -18.08
CA ILE A 480 18.86 -19.44 -18.72
C ILE A 480 19.33 -20.91 -18.73
N GLN A 481 19.80 -21.38 -19.88
CA GLN A 481 20.36 -22.74 -20.04
C GLN A 481 21.70 -22.88 -19.35
#